data_af66d4236df62fd1304d0346ad547061
#
_entry.id   af66d4236df62fd1304d0346ad547061
#
_cell.length_a   1.000
_cell.length_b   1.000
_cell.length_c   1.000
_cell.angle_alpha   90.00
_cell.angle_beta   90.00
_cell.angle_gamma   90.00
#
_symmetry.space_group_name_H-M   'P 1'
#
loop_
_entity.id
_entity.type
_entity.pdbx_description
1 polymer ?
#
loop_
_entity_poly.entity_id
_entity_poly.type
_entity_poly.pdbx_seq_one_letter_code
_entity_poly.pdbx_strand_id
1 'polypeptide(L)'
;MSAPFDSVKRMTRAIFYTATTLDGFLADASDSLDWLFVIPQDHDGFPAFLEGVGAIVQGSTTYEWVVRHEDLIEHPEKWPAFYGARPNWVFSSRDLARIPGADVRLTSGSVRDSWAEIAASAGDKDVWIVGGGDLAGQFADAGLLDEIRLSVAPVTLGSGRPLLPRRFESDRLTLTSVAQNGQFAELTYAVGLPDAA
;
A
#
# COMPACT_ATOMS: atom_id res chain seq x y z
N MET A 1 5.27 -37.37 -6.27
CA MET A 1 6.34 -36.42 -6.59
C MET A 1 5.72 -35.32 -7.43
N SER A 2 5.24 -34.26 -6.80
CA SER A 2 4.68 -33.10 -7.52
C SER A 2 5.83 -32.16 -7.87
N ALA A 3 5.93 -31.79 -9.13
CA ALA A 3 6.90 -30.80 -9.61
C ALA A 3 6.64 -29.45 -8.93
N PRO A 4 7.68 -28.67 -8.58
CA PRO A 4 7.47 -27.34 -8.07
C PRO A 4 6.85 -26.47 -9.17
N PHE A 5 5.74 -25.83 -8.86
CA PHE A 5 5.15 -24.78 -9.69
C PHE A 5 6.20 -23.67 -9.83
N ASP A 6 6.77 -23.58 -11.00
CA ASP A 6 7.64 -22.48 -11.40
C ASP A 6 6.76 -21.22 -11.50
N SER A 7 6.70 -20.46 -10.39
CA SER A 7 6.04 -19.17 -10.41
C SER A 7 6.86 -18.27 -11.33
N VAL A 8 6.37 -18.01 -12.52
CA VAL A 8 6.93 -16.99 -13.42
C VAL A 8 6.99 -15.68 -12.59
N LYS A 9 8.18 -15.38 -12.10
CA LYS A 9 8.42 -14.16 -11.30
C LYS A 9 8.05 -12.97 -12.19
N ARG A 10 6.96 -12.28 -11.86
CA ARG A 10 6.57 -11.05 -12.55
C ARG A 10 7.73 -10.05 -12.44
N MET A 11 8.00 -9.32 -13.51
CA MET A 11 9.05 -8.31 -13.50
C MET A 11 8.70 -7.17 -12.53
N THR A 12 7.44 -6.76 -12.48
CA THR A 12 6.91 -5.72 -11.59
C THR A 12 6.10 -6.36 -10.47
N ARG A 13 6.45 -6.12 -9.22
CA ARG A 13 5.74 -6.61 -8.03
C ARG A 13 4.77 -5.56 -7.51
N ALA A 14 3.67 -6.01 -6.88
CA ALA A 14 2.81 -5.16 -6.08
C ALA A 14 3.11 -5.38 -4.59
N ILE A 15 3.48 -4.30 -3.91
CA ILE A 15 3.90 -4.28 -2.51
C ILE A 15 2.92 -3.43 -1.72
N PHE A 16 2.25 -4.03 -0.74
CA PHE A 16 1.47 -3.28 0.24
C PHE A 16 2.38 -2.89 1.40
N TYR A 17 2.74 -1.60 1.49
CA TYR A 17 3.56 -1.08 2.57
C TYR A 17 2.82 0.03 3.31
N THR A 18 2.62 -0.18 4.61
CA THR A 18 1.83 0.72 5.46
C THR A 18 2.23 0.63 6.93
N ALA A 19 1.92 1.66 7.69
CA ALA A 19 1.91 1.60 9.14
C ALA A 19 0.58 1.00 9.64
N THR A 20 0.63 0.29 10.76
CA THR A 20 -0.54 -0.30 11.41
C THR A 20 -0.41 -0.26 12.91
N THR A 21 -1.53 -0.33 13.63
CA THR A 21 -1.53 -0.51 15.08
C THR A 21 -1.22 -1.96 15.46
N LEU A 22 -0.86 -2.20 16.72
CA LEU A 22 -0.58 -3.54 17.25
C LEU A 22 -1.79 -4.49 17.11
N ASP A 23 -3.00 -3.96 17.17
CA ASP A 23 -4.26 -4.70 16.99
C ASP A 23 -4.82 -4.69 15.56
N GLY A 24 -4.00 -4.26 14.57
CA GLY A 24 -4.26 -4.46 13.15
C GLY A 24 -5.22 -3.47 12.50
N PHE A 25 -5.16 -2.19 12.89
CA PHE A 25 -5.92 -1.12 12.23
C PHE A 25 -4.99 -0.13 11.51
N LEU A 26 -5.47 0.43 10.41
CA LEU A 26 -4.80 1.50 9.66
C LEU A 26 -5.16 2.88 10.21
N ALA A 27 -6.41 3.07 10.56
CA ALA A 27 -6.97 4.32 11.07
C ALA A 27 -8.05 4.02 12.10
N ASP A 28 -8.45 5.01 12.87
CA ASP A 28 -9.60 4.89 13.77
C ASP A 28 -10.94 4.88 12.99
N ALA A 29 -12.06 4.85 13.72
CA ALA A 29 -13.39 4.82 13.13
C ALA A 29 -13.76 6.13 12.38
N SER A 30 -13.05 7.23 12.64
CA SER A 30 -13.20 8.53 11.98
C SER A 30 -12.19 8.78 10.85
N ASP A 31 -11.44 7.76 10.44
CA ASP A 31 -10.36 7.82 9.45
C ASP A 31 -9.15 8.67 9.92
N SER A 32 -8.97 8.91 11.23
CA SER A 32 -7.80 9.62 11.76
C SER A 32 -6.59 8.70 11.85
N LEU A 33 -5.42 9.30 11.56
CA LEU A 33 -4.07 8.74 11.72
C LEU A 33 -3.29 9.44 12.84
N ASP A 34 -3.93 10.19 13.72
CA ASP A 34 -3.26 10.99 14.76
C ASP A 34 -2.35 10.13 15.64
N TRP A 35 -2.71 8.87 15.86
CA TRP A 35 -1.89 7.91 16.60
C TRP A 35 -0.49 7.70 16.00
N LEU A 36 -0.35 7.86 14.68
CA LEU A 36 0.91 7.67 13.97
C LEU A 36 1.88 8.83 14.18
N PHE A 37 1.37 10.06 14.22
CA PHE A 37 2.18 11.27 14.26
C PHE A 37 2.73 11.61 15.65
N VAL A 38 2.23 10.97 16.70
CA VAL A 38 2.77 11.13 18.06
C VAL A 38 3.99 10.24 18.33
N ILE A 39 4.26 9.27 17.45
CA ILE A 39 5.40 8.37 17.57
C ILE A 39 6.58 9.00 16.81
N PRO A 40 7.75 9.16 17.45
CA PRO A 40 8.94 9.63 16.73
C PRO A 40 9.23 8.73 15.52
N GLN A 41 9.35 9.35 14.35
CA GLN A 41 9.57 8.66 13.08
C GLN A 41 11.07 8.68 12.76
N ASP A 42 11.70 7.51 12.80
CA ASP A 42 13.01 7.30 12.19
C ASP A 42 12.77 6.70 10.81
N HIS A 43 12.88 7.50 9.75
CA HIS A 43 12.48 7.12 8.39
C HIS A 43 13.57 6.38 7.59
N ASP A 44 14.52 5.74 8.22
CA ASP A 44 15.74 5.22 7.59
C ASP A 44 15.48 4.26 6.41
N GLY A 45 14.43 3.46 6.45
CA GLY A 45 14.13 2.48 5.40
C GLY A 45 13.21 2.96 4.28
N PHE A 46 12.39 3.99 4.51
CA PHE A 46 11.36 4.42 3.56
C PHE A 46 11.92 5.08 2.29
N PRO A 47 12.93 5.97 2.34
CA PRO A 47 13.54 6.53 1.14
C PRO A 47 14.13 5.45 0.23
N ALA A 48 14.84 4.47 0.80
CA ALA A 48 15.40 3.35 0.03
C ALA A 48 14.31 2.49 -0.62
N PHE A 49 13.17 2.27 0.07
CA PHE A 49 12.01 1.62 -0.53
C PHE A 49 11.48 2.41 -1.73
N LEU A 50 11.30 3.74 -1.57
CA LEU A 50 10.78 4.59 -2.65
C LEU A 50 11.66 4.59 -3.92
N GLU A 51 12.97 4.40 -3.80
CA GLU A 51 13.85 4.28 -4.98
C GLU A 51 13.46 3.09 -5.87
N GLY A 52 12.96 2.02 -5.28
CA GLY A 52 12.45 0.83 -5.98
C GLY A 52 11.02 0.95 -6.52
N VAL A 53 10.31 2.05 -6.21
CA VAL A 53 8.90 2.25 -6.61
C VAL A 53 8.80 3.02 -7.91
N GLY A 54 8.07 2.49 -8.89
CA GLY A 54 7.80 3.13 -10.18
C GLY A 54 6.40 3.71 -10.30
N ALA A 55 5.41 3.11 -9.65
CA ALA A 55 4.04 3.61 -9.62
C ALA A 55 3.41 3.42 -8.24
N ILE A 56 2.39 4.19 -7.96
CA ILE A 56 1.68 4.21 -6.68
C ILE A 56 0.21 3.88 -6.91
N VAL A 57 -0.37 3.14 -5.98
CA VAL A 57 -1.79 2.76 -6.00
C VAL A 57 -2.40 3.07 -4.65
N GLN A 58 -3.56 3.72 -4.65
CA GLN A 58 -4.31 4.00 -3.42
C GLN A 58 -5.83 4.05 -3.67
N GLY A 59 -6.59 3.80 -2.64
CA GLY A 59 -8.03 4.00 -2.65
C GLY A 59 -8.41 5.47 -2.47
N SER A 60 -9.65 5.80 -2.84
CA SER A 60 -10.18 7.17 -2.73
C SER A 60 -10.07 7.76 -1.34
N THR A 61 -10.37 6.99 -0.28
CA THR A 61 -10.30 7.46 1.12
C THR A 61 -8.87 7.85 1.49
N THR A 62 -7.88 7.01 1.16
CA THR A 62 -6.45 7.30 1.41
C THR A 62 -6.01 8.55 0.65
N TYR A 63 -6.37 8.65 -0.63
CA TYR A 63 -6.05 9.82 -1.45
C TYR A 63 -6.65 11.11 -0.88
N GLU A 64 -7.95 11.12 -0.61
CA GLU A 64 -8.64 12.29 -0.05
C GLU A 64 -8.11 12.67 1.34
N TRP A 65 -7.69 11.68 2.14
CA TRP A 65 -7.07 11.96 3.44
C TRP A 65 -5.74 12.70 3.25
N VAL A 66 -4.85 12.20 2.38
CA VAL A 66 -3.55 12.86 2.09
C VAL A 66 -3.76 14.25 1.51
N VAL A 67 -4.68 14.40 0.57
CA VAL A 67 -5.00 15.71 -0.04
C VAL A 67 -5.42 16.73 1.02
N ARG A 68 -6.29 16.33 1.95
CA ARG A 68 -6.77 17.23 3.02
C ARG A 68 -5.71 17.49 4.09
N HIS A 69 -5.02 16.44 4.55
CA HIS A 69 -4.04 16.53 5.64
C HIS A 69 -2.87 17.45 5.27
N GLU A 70 -2.41 17.36 4.03
CA GLU A 70 -1.28 18.13 3.52
C GLU A 70 -1.68 19.42 2.80
N ASP A 71 -3.00 19.66 2.66
CA ASP A 71 -3.56 20.81 1.96
C ASP A 71 -3.04 20.93 0.50
N LEU A 72 -3.04 19.79 -0.22
CA LEU A 72 -2.35 19.66 -1.51
C LEU A 72 -3.06 20.35 -2.68
N ILE A 73 -4.29 20.79 -2.52
CA ILE A 73 -4.97 21.57 -3.56
C ILE A 73 -4.42 23.00 -3.57
N GLU A 74 -4.22 23.59 -2.38
CA GLU A 74 -3.68 24.95 -2.23
C GLU A 74 -2.14 24.93 -2.29
N HIS A 75 -1.52 23.80 -1.90
CA HIS A 75 -0.07 23.62 -1.84
C HIS A 75 0.41 22.42 -2.65
N PRO A 76 0.18 22.41 -4.00
CA PRO A 76 0.55 21.28 -4.85
C PRO A 76 2.06 21.04 -4.95
N GLU A 77 2.87 22.05 -4.64
CA GLU A 77 4.33 21.95 -4.57
C GLU A 77 4.85 20.96 -3.52
N LYS A 78 4.02 20.59 -2.54
CA LYS A 78 4.37 19.56 -1.54
C LYS A 78 4.29 18.14 -2.09
N TRP A 79 3.48 17.89 -3.14
CA TRP A 79 3.26 16.54 -3.69
C TRP A 79 4.55 15.77 -4.00
N PRO A 80 5.56 16.37 -4.67
CA PRO A 80 6.78 15.67 -4.99
C PRO A 80 7.58 15.18 -3.78
N ALA A 81 7.41 15.78 -2.60
CA ALA A 81 8.07 15.33 -1.38
C ALA A 81 7.56 13.96 -0.91
N PHE A 82 6.28 13.64 -1.16
CA PHE A 82 5.66 12.38 -0.78
C PHE A 82 5.83 11.30 -1.86
N TYR A 83 5.52 11.66 -3.10
CA TYR A 83 5.34 10.67 -4.18
C TYR A 83 6.26 10.91 -5.39
N GLY A 84 7.00 12.01 -5.42
CA GLY A 84 7.85 12.38 -6.55
C GLY A 84 7.02 12.62 -7.82
N ALA A 85 7.58 12.24 -8.96
CA ALA A 85 6.91 12.30 -10.27
C ALA A 85 6.24 10.96 -10.66
N ARG A 86 6.02 10.07 -9.71
CA ARG A 86 5.47 8.73 -9.98
C ARG A 86 3.99 8.82 -10.36
N PRO A 87 3.53 8.06 -11.37
CA PRO A 87 2.11 7.90 -11.63
C PRO A 87 1.39 7.38 -10.40
N ASN A 88 0.31 8.03 -10.02
CA ASN A 88 -0.49 7.71 -8.85
C ASN A 88 -1.90 7.29 -9.28
N TRP A 89 -2.17 6.00 -9.19
CA TRP A 89 -3.43 5.38 -9.56
C TRP A 89 -4.39 5.38 -8.37
N VAL A 90 -5.50 6.08 -8.51
CA VAL A 90 -6.51 6.20 -7.45
C VAL A 90 -7.77 5.44 -7.85
N PHE A 91 -8.07 4.38 -7.11
CA PHE A 91 -9.29 3.60 -7.31
C PHE A 91 -10.48 4.31 -6.67
N SER A 92 -11.42 4.76 -7.53
CA SER A 92 -12.61 5.49 -7.13
C SER A 92 -13.74 5.33 -8.14
N SER A 93 -14.97 5.19 -7.64
CA SER A 93 -16.18 5.34 -8.45
C SER A 93 -16.66 6.81 -8.54
N ARG A 94 -16.01 7.70 -7.79
CA ARG A 94 -16.30 9.14 -7.76
C ARG A 94 -15.24 9.90 -8.53
N ASP A 95 -15.64 11.05 -9.10
CA ASP A 95 -14.65 12.04 -9.54
C ASP A 95 -14.06 12.74 -8.30
N LEU A 96 -12.74 12.83 -8.24
CA LEU A 96 -12.01 13.39 -7.11
C LEU A 96 -11.22 14.61 -7.58
N ALA A 97 -11.00 15.55 -6.66
CA ALA A 97 -10.13 16.70 -6.92
C ALA A 97 -8.73 16.23 -7.32
N ARG A 98 -8.18 16.78 -8.37
CA ARG A 98 -6.84 16.48 -8.87
C ARG A 98 -5.86 17.53 -8.40
N ILE A 99 -4.69 17.09 -7.97
CA ILE A 99 -3.63 17.98 -7.53
C ILE A 99 -2.97 18.59 -8.79
N PRO A 100 -2.88 19.92 -8.90
CA PRO A 100 -2.25 20.55 -10.07
C PRO A 100 -0.81 20.08 -10.28
N GLY A 101 -0.48 19.66 -11.50
CA GLY A 101 0.86 19.20 -11.86
C GLY A 101 1.25 17.79 -11.39
N ALA A 102 0.42 17.10 -10.64
CA ALA A 102 0.64 15.71 -10.23
C ALA A 102 0.07 14.73 -11.29
N ASP A 103 0.78 13.62 -11.54
CA ASP A 103 0.28 12.53 -12.39
C ASP A 103 -0.70 11.64 -11.58
N VAL A 104 -1.91 12.16 -11.36
CA VAL A 104 -2.99 11.44 -10.68
C VAL A 104 -3.95 10.86 -11.72
N ARG A 105 -4.08 9.54 -11.73
CA ARG A 105 -4.89 8.75 -12.67
C ARG A 105 -6.04 8.10 -11.92
N LEU A 106 -7.24 8.63 -12.11
CA LEU A 106 -8.44 8.01 -11.54
C LEU A 106 -8.82 6.79 -12.37
N THR A 107 -9.07 5.68 -11.68
CA THR A 107 -9.56 4.44 -12.30
C THR A 107 -10.72 3.87 -11.51
N SER A 108 -11.63 3.21 -12.20
CA SER A 108 -12.77 2.49 -11.63
C SER A 108 -12.80 1.06 -12.18
N GLY A 109 -13.40 0.14 -11.45
CA GLY A 109 -13.45 -1.26 -11.85
C GLY A 109 -12.51 -2.14 -11.03
N SER A 110 -12.12 -3.28 -11.60
CA SER A 110 -11.31 -4.25 -10.88
C SER A 110 -9.81 -3.93 -10.97
N VAL A 111 -9.09 -4.30 -9.93
CA VAL A 111 -7.61 -4.20 -9.91
C VAL A 111 -6.99 -5.06 -11.01
N ARG A 112 -7.64 -6.17 -11.36
CA ARG A 112 -7.17 -7.09 -12.42
C ARG A 112 -7.20 -6.42 -13.80
N ASP A 113 -8.25 -5.68 -14.10
CA ASP A 113 -8.40 -5.00 -15.40
C ASP A 113 -7.42 -3.85 -15.55
N SER A 114 -7.13 -3.14 -14.44
CA SER A 114 -6.22 -1.99 -14.42
C SER A 114 -4.75 -2.40 -14.32
N TRP A 115 -4.44 -3.65 -13.94
CA TRP A 115 -3.09 -4.07 -13.58
C TRP A 115 -2.06 -3.89 -14.71
N ALA A 116 -2.43 -4.22 -15.94
CA ALA A 116 -1.50 -4.12 -17.08
C ALA A 116 -1.00 -2.68 -17.28
N GLU A 117 -1.89 -1.69 -17.17
CA GLU A 117 -1.55 -0.28 -17.31
C GLU A 117 -0.75 0.24 -16.10
N ILE A 118 -1.14 -0.18 -14.88
CA ILE A 118 -0.42 0.15 -13.64
C ILE A 118 1.01 -0.35 -13.73
N ALA A 119 1.21 -1.64 -14.03
CA ALA A 119 2.52 -2.25 -14.14
C ALA A 119 3.37 -1.62 -15.25
N ALA A 120 2.78 -1.34 -16.42
CA ALA A 120 3.47 -0.65 -17.50
C ALA A 120 3.93 0.76 -17.08
N SER A 121 3.14 1.46 -16.27
CA SER A 121 3.50 2.79 -15.77
C SER A 121 4.62 2.78 -14.74
N ALA A 122 4.84 1.64 -14.06
CA ALA A 122 5.93 1.46 -13.11
C ALA A 122 7.29 1.19 -13.78
N GLY A 123 7.28 0.81 -15.07
CA GLY A 123 8.48 0.44 -15.81
C GLY A 123 9.09 -0.88 -15.28
N ASP A 124 10.37 -0.84 -14.94
CA ASP A 124 11.13 -1.97 -14.36
C ASP A 124 11.10 -2.01 -12.82
N LYS A 125 10.31 -1.11 -12.20
CA LYS A 125 10.21 -0.95 -10.76
C LYS A 125 8.91 -1.56 -10.21
N ASP A 126 8.80 -1.58 -8.89
CA ASP A 126 7.66 -2.11 -8.16
C ASP A 126 6.48 -1.11 -8.09
N VAL A 127 5.31 -1.61 -7.82
CA VAL A 127 4.10 -0.83 -7.54
C VAL A 127 3.88 -0.81 -6.03
N TRP A 128 3.78 0.38 -5.46
CA TRP A 128 3.45 0.56 -4.05
C TRP A 128 1.96 0.75 -3.84
N ILE A 129 1.33 -0.17 -3.13
CA ILE A 129 -0.03 -0.01 -2.62
C ILE A 129 0.08 0.70 -1.26
N VAL A 130 -0.38 1.97 -1.21
CA VAL A 130 -0.34 2.79 0.01
C VAL A 130 -1.44 2.35 0.99
N GLY A 131 -2.62 2.08 0.44
CA GLY A 131 -3.82 1.71 1.19
C GLY A 131 -5.11 2.06 0.42
N GLY A 132 -6.34 1.81 0.95
CA GLY A 132 -6.61 1.10 2.22
C GLY A 132 -6.53 -0.40 2.13
N GLY A 133 -6.75 -1.01 3.27
CA GLY A 133 -6.65 -2.45 3.43
C GLY A 133 -7.56 -3.27 2.51
N ASP A 134 -8.76 -2.77 2.21
CA ASP A 134 -9.65 -3.45 1.26
C ASP A 134 -9.07 -3.46 -0.16
N LEU A 135 -8.44 -2.37 -0.60
CA LEU A 135 -7.78 -2.32 -1.90
C LEU A 135 -6.60 -3.31 -1.97
N ALA A 136 -5.76 -3.36 -0.93
CA ALA A 136 -4.71 -4.37 -0.83
C ALA A 136 -5.28 -5.80 -0.86
N GLY A 137 -6.43 -6.02 -0.21
CA GLY A 137 -7.19 -7.25 -0.26
C GLY A 137 -7.63 -7.62 -1.68
N GLN A 138 -8.10 -6.67 -2.48
CA GLN A 138 -8.48 -6.90 -3.87
C GLN A 138 -7.28 -7.32 -4.73
N PHE A 139 -6.10 -6.75 -4.50
CA PHE A 139 -4.86 -7.21 -5.15
C PHE A 139 -4.52 -8.65 -4.76
N ALA A 140 -4.71 -9.02 -3.49
CA ALA A 140 -4.49 -10.38 -3.03
C ALA A 140 -5.49 -11.38 -3.62
N ASP A 141 -6.77 -11.02 -3.69
CA ASP A 141 -7.84 -11.83 -4.30
C ASP A 141 -7.58 -12.05 -5.80
N ALA A 142 -7.01 -11.03 -6.46
CA ALA A 142 -6.61 -11.12 -7.86
C ALA A 142 -5.31 -11.92 -8.11
N GLY A 143 -4.62 -12.36 -7.04
CA GLY A 143 -3.30 -12.99 -7.13
C GLY A 143 -2.20 -12.04 -7.61
N LEU A 144 -2.36 -10.75 -7.34
CA LEU A 144 -1.45 -9.68 -7.77
C LEU A 144 -0.56 -9.15 -6.64
N LEU A 145 -0.94 -9.36 -5.36
CA LEU A 145 -0.15 -8.92 -4.22
C LEU A 145 1.05 -9.87 -4.01
N ASP A 146 2.25 -9.34 -4.07
CA ASP A 146 3.50 -10.13 -3.93
C ASP A 146 4.12 -10.02 -2.54
N GLU A 147 3.96 -8.86 -1.88
CA GLU A 147 4.64 -8.59 -0.62
C GLU A 147 3.80 -7.67 0.27
N ILE A 148 3.84 -7.92 1.57
CA ILE A 148 3.27 -7.05 2.61
C ILE A 148 4.41 -6.59 3.50
N ARG A 149 4.57 -5.26 3.66
CA ARG A 149 5.48 -4.61 4.60
C ARG A 149 4.68 -3.82 5.62
N LEU A 150 4.94 -4.07 6.88
CA LEU A 150 4.22 -3.45 7.99
C LEU A 150 5.18 -2.76 8.95
N SER A 151 4.90 -1.49 9.25
CA SER A 151 5.47 -0.79 10.39
C SER A 151 4.45 -0.86 11.53
N VAL A 152 4.60 -1.82 12.43
CA VAL A 152 3.65 -2.05 13.53
C VAL A 152 3.98 -1.12 14.70
N ALA A 153 3.06 -0.21 14.99
CA ALA A 153 3.19 0.79 16.06
C ALA A 153 2.79 0.23 17.43
N PRO A 154 3.37 0.70 18.53
CA PRO A 154 3.03 0.29 19.90
C PRO A 154 1.75 0.98 20.40
N VAL A 155 0.66 0.83 19.66
CA VAL A 155 -0.66 1.42 19.96
C VAL A 155 -1.77 0.44 19.61
N THR A 156 -2.88 0.50 20.32
CA THR A 156 -4.12 -0.23 19.99
C THR A 156 -5.28 0.76 19.90
N LEU A 157 -6.18 0.54 18.96
CA LEU A 157 -7.38 1.36 18.77
C LEU A 157 -8.66 0.65 19.21
N GLY A 158 -8.66 -0.69 19.30
CA GLY A 158 -9.82 -1.50 19.66
C GLY A 158 -10.88 -1.59 18.54
N SER A 159 -10.94 -0.60 17.66
CA SER A 159 -11.81 -0.58 16.47
C SER A 159 -11.27 0.45 15.47
N GLY A 160 -11.65 0.30 14.17
CA GLY A 160 -11.20 1.22 13.15
C GLY A 160 -11.22 0.60 11.75
N ARG A 161 -10.37 1.13 10.87
CA ARG A 161 -10.18 0.62 9.51
C ARG A 161 -9.21 -0.56 9.55
N PRO A 162 -9.64 -1.79 9.23
CA PRO A 162 -8.79 -2.97 9.34
C PRO A 162 -7.61 -2.91 8.36
N LEU A 163 -6.46 -3.41 8.81
CA LEU A 163 -5.23 -3.51 8.02
C LEU A 163 -5.45 -4.28 6.72
N LEU A 164 -6.05 -5.46 6.80
CA LEU A 164 -6.26 -6.33 5.66
C LEU A 164 -7.50 -7.19 5.90
N PRO A 165 -8.71 -6.72 5.49
CA PRO A 165 -9.98 -7.41 5.75
C PRO A 165 -10.18 -8.59 4.81
N ARG A 166 -9.24 -9.53 4.81
CA ARG A 166 -9.24 -10.78 4.04
C ARG A 166 -8.72 -11.90 4.91
N ARG A 167 -9.19 -13.11 4.62
CA ARG A 167 -8.64 -14.31 5.21
C ARG A 167 -7.42 -14.78 4.42
N PHE A 168 -6.30 -14.90 5.11
CA PHE A 168 -5.09 -15.55 4.61
C PHE A 168 -4.83 -16.76 5.49
N GLU A 169 -4.64 -17.93 4.90
CA GLU A 169 -4.15 -19.09 5.63
C GLU A 169 -2.63 -18.95 5.85
N SER A 170 -2.12 -19.66 6.83
CA SER A 170 -0.72 -19.52 7.27
C SER A 170 0.31 -19.96 6.22
N ASP A 171 -0.09 -20.78 5.27
CA ASP A 171 0.72 -21.24 4.14
C ASP A 171 0.84 -20.21 3.01
N ARG A 172 -0.03 -19.18 3.02
CA ARG A 172 0.01 -18.07 2.06
C ARG A 172 0.93 -16.93 2.45
N LEU A 173 1.36 -16.86 3.69
CA LEU A 173 2.22 -15.78 4.18
C LEU A 173 3.53 -16.36 4.70
N THR A 174 4.65 -15.96 4.10
CA THR A 174 5.98 -16.33 4.57
C THR A 174 6.69 -15.12 5.13
N LEU A 175 7.01 -15.14 6.43
CA LEU A 175 7.80 -14.08 7.07
C LEU A 175 9.22 -14.09 6.48
N THR A 176 9.64 -13.00 5.85
CA THR A 176 10.93 -12.86 5.18
C THR A 176 11.88 -11.91 5.90
N SER A 177 11.34 -10.95 6.69
CA SER A 177 12.17 -10.03 7.47
C SER A 177 11.44 -9.57 8.74
N VAL A 178 12.22 -9.37 9.78
CA VAL A 178 11.83 -8.70 11.03
C VAL A 178 12.94 -7.72 11.40
N ALA A 179 12.59 -6.49 11.68
CA ALA A 179 13.51 -5.46 12.15
C ALA A 179 12.84 -4.56 13.17
N GLN A 180 13.63 -3.76 13.87
CA GLN A 180 13.15 -2.67 14.71
C GLN A 180 13.54 -1.36 14.07
N ASN A 181 12.61 -0.41 14.02
CA ASN A 181 12.85 0.95 13.56
C ASN A 181 12.24 1.91 14.59
N GLY A 182 13.08 2.49 15.45
CA GLY A 182 12.59 3.27 16.59
C GLY A 182 11.66 2.43 17.47
N GLN A 183 10.41 2.86 17.59
CA GLN A 183 9.35 2.16 18.34
C GLN A 183 8.51 1.22 17.46
N PHE A 184 8.79 1.13 16.16
CA PHE A 184 8.05 0.23 15.26
C PHE A 184 8.71 -1.13 15.15
N ALA A 185 7.88 -2.18 15.06
CA ALA A 185 8.31 -3.48 14.59
C ALA A 185 8.06 -3.54 13.06
N GLU A 186 9.14 -3.65 12.29
CA GLU A 186 9.07 -3.78 10.84
C GLU A 186 8.95 -5.26 10.48
N LEU A 187 7.88 -5.61 9.78
CA LEU A 187 7.61 -6.98 9.35
C LEU A 187 7.46 -7.02 7.83
N THR A 188 8.11 -7.99 7.19
CA THR A 188 7.93 -8.24 5.75
C THR A 188 7.48 -9.68 5.52
N TYR A 189 6.41 -9.82 4.75
CA TYR A 189 5.87 -11.12 4.35
C TYR A 189 5.83 -11.23 2.82
N ALA A 190 6.32 -12.33 2.29
CA ALA A 190 6.01 -12.73 0.92
C ALA A 190 4.60 -13.34 0.89
N VAL A 191 3.84 -13.04 -0.16
CA VAL A 191 2.47 -13.51 -0.34
C VAL A 191 2.44 -14.61 -1.41
N GLY A 192 1.97 -15.79 -1.01
CA GLY A 192 1.70 -16.91 -1.93
C GLY A 192 0.45 -16.65 -2.78
N LEU A 193 0.37 -17.31 -3.93
CA LEU A 193 -0.83 -17.26 -4.78
C LEU A 193 -2.05 -17.84 -4.04
N PRO A 194 -3.26 -17.35 -4.33
CA PRO A 194 -4.48 -17.98 -3.84
C PRO A 194 -4.58 -19.41 -4.41
N ASP A 195 -5.14 -20.31 -3.60
CA ASP A 195 -5.45 -21.65 -4.09
C ASP A 195 -6.31 -21.57 -5.35
N ALA A 196 -6.05 -22.46 -6.30
CA ALA A 196 -6.89 -22.56 -7.49
C ALA A 196 -8.31 -22.98 -7.05
N ALA A 197 -9.30 -22.13 -7.36
CA ALA A 197 -10.70 -22.39 -7.08
C ALA A 197 -11.25 -23.47 -8.00
#